data_366a3f81f7e9738942e44d607cacf58a
#
_entry.id   366a3f81f7e9738942e44d607cacf58a
#
_cell.length_a   1.000
_cell.length_b   1.000
_cell.length_c   1.000
_cell.angle_alpha   90.00
_cell.angle_beta   90.00
_cell.angle_gamma   90.00
#
_symmetry.space_group_name_H-M   'P 1'
#
loop_
_entity.id
_entity.type
_entity.pdbx_description
1 polymer ?
#
loop_
_entity_poly.entity_id
_entity_poly.type
_entity_poly.pdbx_seq_one_letter_code
_entity_poly.pdbx_strand_id
1 'polypeptide(L)'
;MNFSNLLMVVDTITKITNEVHLDWLGKIIQSLIEGCGSIGVGIIVFTLILKLITLPFDIFSRVSTKKNALRMEKMRPELEKLQRQYANNSQLYQKKMQDLYKQNGYSPFAACLPTLLNLIFFIVVIGQFSTYSNYANFEVFCKMSEAYETAVDTYDETNQTEYIIKVKDENGAEAKYFNLVYFAERDDVIKSFGFDMIANNNYDATFTYPVADNAKLKLLYDELQKGKDGMLAEYAESNVITEEDGNYKINSEKSDKETIQSLCMEIVNSAASDFVQANIKKAGQEAAAKEYRQHDLSFLWVKNIWSQDLPWEHPIKSSFASYNFVSDAGCIASCKSQCAGTSNRINSITEENYQELTAGLEKEKKEPNGYLILVVLSIGAMLLSQIIMNKMNKSQMELSTVDGENGSSAMTQKMMTWMMPVMFGFFSFMYTASFSIYMVVSSVFSLLSTLLINFLVEKGFERQAAKEAHELELKRTGRIKELEESKNNKKKK
;
A
#
# COMPACT_ATOMS: atom_id res chain seq x y z
N MET A 1 4.51 -25.91 -42.23
CA MET A 1 4.12 -24.63 -41.58
C MET A 1 5.37 -23.89 -41.11
N ASN A 2 5.53 -22.64 -41.48
CA ASN A 2 6.70 -21.87 -41.09
C ASN A 2 6.57 -21.50 -39.60
N PHE A 3 7.57 -21.82 -38.79
CA PHE A 3 7.67 -21.51 -37.35
C PHE A 3 7.37 -20.04 -37.03
N SER A 4 7.67 -19.09 -37.93
CA SER A 4 7.36 -17.67 -37.81
C SER A 4 5.87 -17.37 -37.57
N ASN A 5 4.96 -18.28 -37.97
CA ASN A 5 3.52 -18.12 -37.76
C ASN A 5 3.03 -18.86 -36.49
N LEU A 6 3.85 -19.72 -35.89
CA LEU A 6 3.50 -20.55 -34.74
C LEU A 6 3.97 -19.94 -33.42
N LEU A 7 5.04 -19.17 -33.44
CA LEU A 7 5.49 -18.34 -32.31
C LEU A 7 4.76 -16.99 -32.21
N MET A 8 3.63 -16.85 -32.92
CA MET A 8 2.80 -15.68 -32.77
C MET A 8 2.17 -15.68 -31.39
N VAL A 9 2.75 -14.79 -30.60
CA VAL A 9 2.12 -14.20 -29.41
C VAL A 9 2.01 -15.19 -28.27
N VAL A 10 3.11 -15.42 -27.56
CA VAL A 10 2.96 -15.48 -26.11
C VAL A 10 2.26 -14.17 -25.75
N ASP A 11 1.01 -14.24 -25.27
CA ASP A 11 0.33 -13.09 -24.69
C ASP A 11 1.18 -12.63 -23.51
N THR A 12 2.19 -11.82 -23.82
CA THR A 12 3.11 -11.27 -22.84
C THR A 12 2.34 -10.17 -22.11
N ILE A 13 2.50 -10.15 -20.81
CA ILE A 13 2.00 -9.05 -19.99
C ILE A 13 2.50 -7.74 -20.60
N THR A 14 1.58 -6.84 -20.91
CA THR A 14 1.95 -5.50 -21.36
C THR A 14 2.76 -4.81 -20.28
N LYS A 15 3.87 -4.18 -20.66
CA LYS A 15 4.74 -3.44 -19.72
C LYS A 15 3.92 -2.49 -18.85
N ILE A 16 4.03 -2.70 -17.55
CA ILE A 16 3.32 -1.90 -16.56
C ILE A 16 4.16 -0.67 -16.23
N THR A 17 3.56 0.51 -16.35
CA THR A 17 4.18 1.78 -15.98
C THR A 17 3.53 2.37 -14.74
N ASN A 18 4.31 2.96 -13.83
CA ASN A 18 3.75 3.54 -12.62
C ASN A 18 3.00 4.84 -12.92
N GLU A 19 1.68 4.79 -12.81
CA GLU A 19 0.78 5.91 -13.08
C GLU A 19 0.49 6.77 -11.83
N VAL A 20 1.01 6.38 -10.67
CA VAL A 20 0.84 7.15 -9.44
C VAL A 20 1.80 8.33 -9.41
N HIS A 21 1.25 9.54 -9.47
CA HIS A 21 2.05 10.76 -9.42
C HIS A 21 2.28 11.23 -8.00
N LEU A 22 3.55 11.33 -7.61
CA LEU A 22 3.96 11.94 -6.36
C LEU A 22 4.09 13.45 -6.52
N ASP A 23 3.42 14.21 -5.64
CA ASP A 23 3.64 15.63 -5.51
C ASP A 23 5.02 15.95 -4.86
N TRP A 24 5.33 17.23 -4.64
CA TRP A 24 6.60 17.64 -4.07
C TRP A 24 6.86 17.03 -2.66
N LEU A 25 5.79 16.88 -1.85
CA LEU A 25 5.90 16.29 -0.51
C LEU A 25 6.06 14.76 -0.59
N GLY A 26 5.33 14.10 -1.51
CA GLY A 26 5.49 12.69 -1.81
C GLY A 26 6.91 12.34 -2.26
N LYS A 27 7.55 13.19 -3.08
CA LYS A 27 8.96 13.03 -3.50
C LYS A 27 9.95 13.19 -2.34
N ILE A 28 9.69 14.08 -1.40
CA ILE A 28 10.50 14.19 -0.17
C ILE A 28 10.37 12.91 0.67
N ILE A 29 9.14 12.39 0.82
CA ILE A 29 8.89 11.13 1.53
C ILE A 29 9.65 9.99 0.86
N GLN A 30 9.57 9.88 -0.46
CA GLN A 30 10.30 8.91 -1.26
C GLN A 30 11.80 8.98 -0.99
N SER A 31 12.41 10.16 -1.16
CA SER A 31 13.85 10.35 -0.97
C SER A 31 14.32 9.97 0.44
N LEU A 32 13.52 10.28 1.47
CA LEU A 32 13.84 9.96 2.86
C LEU A 32 13.70 8.46 3.15
N ILE A 33 12.66 7.82 2.62
CA ILE A 33 12.41 6.40 2.86
C ILE A 33 13.42 5.53 2.11
N GLU A 34 13.64 5.80 0.82
CA GLU A 34 14.57 5.05 -0.01
C GLU A 34 16.04 5.29 0.40
N GLY A 35 16.38 6.48 0.88
CA GLY A 35 17.73 6.83 1.33
C GLY A 35 18.20 6.14 2.62
N CYS A 36 17.29 5.52 3.39
CA CYS A 36 17.62 4.89 4.68
C CYS A 36 17.97 3.40 4.59
N GLY A 37 17.96 2.79 3.41
CA GLY A 37 18.30 1.38 3.21
C GLY A 37 17.28 0.37 3.74
N SER A 38 16.30 0.80 4.53
CA SER A 38 15.14 0.02 4.99
C SER A 38 13.93 0.92 5.06
N ILE A 39 12.83 0.48 4.47
CA ILE A 39 11.57 1.25 4.40
C ILE A 39 11.07 1.62 5.80
N GLY A 40 11.07 0.66 6.73
CA GLY A 40 10.61 0.91 8.10
C GLY A 40 11.47 1.93 8.85
N VAL A 41 12.79 1.88 8.69
CA VAL A 41 13.71 2.89 9.24
C VAL A 41 13.47 4.25 8.59
N GLY A 42 13.25 4.30 7.29
CA GLY A 42 12.91 5.52 6.56
C GLY A 42 11.65 6.19 7.10
N ILE A 43 10.61 5.43 7.40
CA ILE A 43 9.36 5.94 8.02
C ILE A 43 9.64 6.51 9.42
N ILE A 44 10.46 5.85 10.22
CA ILE A 44 10.86 6.35 11.55
C ILE A 44 11.59 7.68 11.41
N VAL A 45 12.59 7.76 10.54
CA VAL A 45 13.37 9.00 10.29
C VAL A 45 12.46 10.12 9.78
N PHE A 46 11.61 9.84 8.80
CA PHE A 46 10.63 10.79 8.29
C PHE A 46 9.72 11.32 9.42
N THR A 47 9.21 10.42 10.26
CA THR A 47 8.35 10.80 11.40
C THR A 47 9.09 11.72 12.38
N LEU A 48 10.34 11.42 12.70
CA LEU A 48 11.16 12.26 13.59
C LEU A 48 11.42 13.64 12.99
N ILE A 49 11.71 13.72 11.69
CA ILE A 49 11.90 15.00 10.99
C ILE A 49 10.61 15.83 11.05
N LEU A 50 9.45 15.24 10.75
CA LEU A 50 8.16 15.91 10.86
C LEU A 50 7.91 16.43 12.27
N LYS A 51 8.21 15.62 13.29
CA LYS A 51 8.05 16.02 14.69
C LYS A 51 9.00 17.14 15.10
N LEU A 52 10.21 17.18 14.60
CA LEU A 52 11.14 18.29 14.82
C LEU A 52 10.65 19.58 14.16
N ILE A 53 10.06 19.51 12.96
CA ILE A 53 9.45 20.65 12.27
C ILE A 53 8.24 21.18 13.06
N THR A 54 7.43 20.32 13.67
CA THR A 54 6.25 20.73 14.45
C THR A 54 6.58 21.13 15.88
N LEU A 55 7.76 20.81 16.40
CA LEU A 55 8.17 21.07 17.78
C LEU A 55 8.02 22.56 18.22
N PRO A 56 8.40 23.58 17.41
CA PRO A 56 8.18 24.98 17.78
C PRO A 56 6.70 25.32 18.03
N PHE A 57 5.79 24.72 17.23
CA PHE A 57 4.34 24.89 17.42
C PHE A 57 3.87 24.23 18.71
N ASP A 58 4.40 23.04 19.04
CA ASP A 58 4.08 22.36 20.30
C ASP A 58 4.54 23.19 21.52
N ILE A 59 5.73 23.81 21.47
CA ILE A 59 6.23 24.71 22.51
C ILE A 59 5.31 25.93 22.65
N PHE A 60 5.00 26.61 21.55
CA PHE A 60 4.12 27.78 21.55
C PHE A 60 2.74 27.44 22.14
N SER A 61 2.18 26.31 21.70
CA SER A 61 0.90 25.79 22.18
C SER A 61 0.89 25.64 23.71
N ARG A 62 1.90 24.98 24.26
CA ARG A 62 2.00 24.71 25.70
C ARG A 62 2.19 25.99 26.52
N VAL A 63 3.03 26.90 26.05
CA VAL A 63 3.20 28.22 26.70
C VAL A 63 1.88 29.01 26.71
N SER A 64 1.14 28.99 25.57
CA SER A 64 -0.17 29.63 25.45
C SER A 64 -1.20 29.01 26.39
N THR A 65 -1.27 27.68 26.44
CA THR A 65 -2.18 26.95 27.33
C THR A 65 -1.88 27.23 28.81
N LYS A 66 -0.60 27.24 29.21
CA LYS A 66 -0.20 27.59 30.59
C LYS A 66 -0.57 29.02 30.94
N LYS A 67 -0.33 30.00 30.05
CA LYS A 67 -0.75 31.41 30.25
C LYS A 67 -2.26 31.52 30.43
N ASN A 68 -3.03 30.81 29.59
CA ASN A 68 -4.48 30.80 29.70
C ASN A 68 -4.96 30.17 31.02
N ALA A 69 -4.35 29.08 31.47
CA ALA A 69 -4.69 28.44 32.74
C ALA A 69 -4.45 29.39 33.93
N LEU A 70 -3.31 30.10 33.94
CA LEU A 70 -3.02 31.09 34.99
C LEU A 70 -3.99 32.29 34.98
N ARG A 71 -4.47 32.72 33.79
CA ARG A 71 -5.51 33.74 33.67
C ARG A 71 -6.85 33.24 34.22
N MET A 72 -7.23 32.03 33.92
CA MET A 72 -8.44 31.40 34.43
C MET A 72 -8.43 31.27 35.95
N GLU A 73 -7.27 30.87 36.53
CA GLU A 73 -7.09 30.80 37.98
C GLU A 73 -7.35 32.14 38.66
N LYS A 74 -6.83 33.21 38.09
CA LYS A 74 -7.06 34.59 38.61
C LYS A 74 -8.51 35.03 38.51
N MET A 75 -9.22 34.64 37.48
CA MET A 75 -10.62 35.02 37.23
C MET A 75 -11.63 34.10 37.97
N ARG A 76 -11.22 32.94 38.48
CA ARG A 76 -12.10 31.95 39.10
C ARG A 76 -13.00 32.54 40.20
N PRO A 77 -12.53 33.36 41.15
CA PRO A 77 -13.38 33.92 42.19
C PRO A 77 -14.49 34.86 41.63
N GLU A 78 -14.19 35.58 40.54
CA GLU A 78 -15.16 36.47 39.89
C GLU A 78 -16.18 35.66 39.07
N LEU A 79 -15.73 34.58 38.41
CA LEU A 79 -16.60 33.66 37.67
C LEU A 79 -17.58 32.96 38.61
N GLU A 80 -17.14 32.51 39.78
CA GLU A 80 -18.02 31.88 40.79
C GLU A 80 -19.04 32.89 41.33
N LYS A 81 -18.69 34.15 41.51
CA LYS A 81 -19.65 35.20 41.87
C LYS A 81 -20.66 35.44 40.77
N LEU A 82 -20.23 35.56 39.52
CA LEU A 82 -21.13 35.73 38.38
C LEU A 82 -22.08 34.54 38.24
N GLN A 83 -21.61 33.30 38.43
CA GLN A 83 -22.42 32.11 38.36
C GLN A 83 -23.55 32.10 39.42
N ARG A 84 -23.22 32.52 40.67
CA ARG A 84 -24.19 32.62 41.74
C ARG A 84 -25.16 33.78 41.50
N GLN A 85 -24.72 34.94 40.99
CA GLN A 85 -25.53 36.14 40.74
C GLN A 85 -26.54 35.93 39.58
N TYR A 86 -26.14 35.19 38.57
CA TYR A 86 -26.93 35.00 37.35
C TYR A 86 -27.39 33.56 37.15
N ALA A 87 -27.50 32.74 38.21
CA ALA A 87 -27.92 31.35 38.17
C ALA A 87 -29.23 31.11 37.41
N ASN A 88 -30.15 32.07 37.49
CA ASN A 88 -31.48 32.00 36.86
C ASN A 88 -31.55 32.67 35.47
N ASN A 89 -30.42 33.24 34.97
CA ASN A 89 -30.37 33.92 33.67
C ASN A 89 -29.09 33.54 32.91
N SER A 90 -29.19 32.41 32.23
CA SER A 90 -28.04 31.82 31.48
C SER A 90 -27.50 32.75 30.38
N GLN A 91 -28.37 33.52 29.71
CA GLN A 91 -27.94 34.42 28.63
C GLN A 91 -27.10 35.58 29.18
N LEU A 92 -27.55 36.20 30.30
CA LEU A 92 -26.83 37.26 30.92
C LEU A 92 -25.52 36.79 31.56
N TYR A 93 -25.54 35.60 32.16
CA TYR A 93 -24.31 34.94 32.65
C TYR A 93 -23.30 34.78 31.55
N GLN A 94 -23.67 34.20 30.39
CA GLN A 94 -22.76 34.02 29.24
C GLN A 94 -22.18 35.37 28.74
N LYS A 95 -23.02 36.41 28.66
CA LYS A 95 -22.55 37.73 28.23
C LYS A 95 -21.53 38.30 29.21
N LYS A 96 -21.81 38.26 30.51
CA LYS A 96 -20.90 38.78 31.56
C LYS A 96 -19.61 37.94 31.64
N MET A 97 -19.69 36.65 31.47
CA MET A 97 -18.55 35.75 31.39
C MET A 97 -17.65 36.12 30.20
N GLN A 98 -18.23 36.36 29.00
CA GLN A 98 -17.47 36.77 27.81
C GLN A 98 -16.78 38.15 28.03
N ASP A 99 -17.46 39.09 28.69
CA ASP A 99 -16.90 40.39 29.02
C ASP A 99 -15.70 40.24 29.98
N LEU A 100 -15.81 39.38 30.99
CA LEU A 100 -14.73 39.08 31.91
C LEU A 100 -13.52 38.42 31.20
N TYR A 101 -13.78 37.51 30.28
CA TYR A 101 -12.75 36.88 29.47
C TYR A 101 -11.99 37.89 28.61
N LYS A 102 -12.71 38.85 27.97
CA LYS A 102 -12.10 39.92 27.19
C LYS A 102 -11.24 40.84 28.05
N GLN A 103 -11.75 41.23 29.21
CA GLN A 103 -11.02 42.12 30.14
C GLN A 103 -9.70 41.51 30.64
N ASN A 104 -9.67 40.19 30.87
CA ASN A 104 -8.50 39.47 31.35
C ASN A 104 -7.64 38.87 30.22
N GLY A 105 -8.00 39.10 28.95
CA GLY A 105 -7.27 38.56 27.79
C GLY A 105 -7.27 37.05 27.74
N TYR A 106 -8.30 36.41 28.32
CA TYR A 106 -8.49 34.95 28.23
C TYR A 106 -9.14 34.59 26.89
N SER A 107 -8.61 33.59 26.22
CA SER A 107 -9.19 33.06 24.99
C SER A 107 -9.58 31.58 25.15
N PRO A 108 -10.87 31.25 25.11
CA PRO A 108 -11.31 29.84 25.17
C PRO A 108 -10.80 29.02 23.99
N PHE A 109 -10.58 29.65 22.82
CA PHE A 109 -10.08 29.00 21.63
C PHE A 109 -8.57 28.68 21.68
N ALA A 110 -7.81 29.37 22.56
CA ALA A 110 -6.38 29.09 22.68
C ALA A 110 -6.06 27.69 23.21
N ALA A 111 -7.00 27.01 23.84
CA ALA A 111 -6.86 25.64 24.28
C ALA A 111 -7.13 24.59 23.17
N CYS A 112 -8.03 24.90 22.23
CA CYS A 112 -8.38 23.97 21.14
C CYS A 112 -7.60 24.18 19.84
N LEU A 113 -7.03 25.39 19.62
CA LEU A 113 -6.25 25.72 18.43
C LEU A 113 -5.09 24.75 18.15
N PRO A 114 -4.29 24.33 19.14
CA PRO A 114 -3.23 23.34 18.92
C PRO A 114 -3.74 22.00 18.45
N THR A 115 -4.86 21.54 19.01
CA THR A 115 -5.49 20.28 18.62
C THR A 115 -6.00 20.33 17.19
N LEU A 116 -6.57 21.46 16.78
CA LEU A 116 -7.02 21.67 15.40
C LEU A 116 -5.86 21.67 14.41
N LEU A 117 -4.75 22.35 14.73
CA LEU A 117 -3.54 22.34 13.91
C LEU A 117 -2.97 20.93 13.78
N ASN A 118 -2.87 20.17 14.88
CA ASN A 118 -2.42 18.80 14.85
C ASN A 118 -3.33 17.91 13.98
N LEU A 119 -4.64 18.15 13.99
CA LEU A 119 -5.58 17.43 13.15
C LEU A 119 -5.36 17.74 11.66
N ILE A 120 -5.10 19.00 11.31
CA ILE A 120 -4.80 19.39 9.92
C ILE A 120 -3.51 18.70 9.44
N PHE A 121 -2.43 18.80 10.23
CA PHE A 121 -1.17 18.10 9.93
C PHE A 121 -1.37 16.60 9.77
N PHE A 122 -2.18 16.01 10.64
CA PHE A 122 -2.49 14.58 10.59
C PHE A 122 -3.20 14.18 9.28
N ILE A 123 -4.21 14.94 8.85
CA ILE A 123 -4.93 14.68 7.59
C ILE A 123 -3.98 14.77 6.40
N VAL A 124 -3.11 15.78 6.35
CA VAL A 124 -2.11 15.94 5.30
C VAL A 124 -1.15 14.74 5.28
N VAL A 125 -0.63 14.35 6.43
CA VAL A 125 0.32 13.22 6.55
C VAL A 125 -0.33 11.92 6.12
N ILE A 126 -1.57 11.63 6.56
CA ILE A 126 -2.29 10.42 6.12
C ILE A 126 -2.45 10.39 4.61
N GLY A 127 -2.89 11.51 4.00
CA GLY A 127 -3.06 11.61 2.56
C GLY A 127 -1.76 11.29 1.81
N GLN A 128 -0.66 11.89 2.25
CA GLN A 128 0.65 11.66 1.64
C GLN A 128 1.16 10.23 1.83
N PHE A 129 0.97 9.63 3.01
CA PHE A 129 1.32 8.23 3.24
C PHE A 129 0.48 7.28 2.38
N SER A 130 -0.82 7.55 2.22
CA SER A 130 -1.69 6.75 1.36
C SER A 130 -1.23 6.82 -0.09
N THR A 131 -0.93 8.02 -0.60
CA THR A 131 -0.43 8.21 -1.97
C THR A 131 0.91 7.50 -2.17
N TYR A 132 1.85 7.68 -1.24
CA TYR A 132 3.15 7.03 -1.34
C TYR A 132 3.06 5.50 -1.20
N SER A 133 2.18 4.99 -0.34
CA SER A 133 1.92 3.56 -0.21
C SER A 133 1.43 2.94 -1.52
N ASN A 134 0.50 3.63 -2.20
CA ASN A 134 0.01 3.20 -3.51
C ASN A 134 1.13 3.25 -4.57
N TYR A 135 1.93 4.33 -4.59
CA TYR A 135 3.09 4.44 -5.46
C TYR A 135 4.06 3.28 -5.25
N ALA A 136 4.46 3.01 -4.00
CA ALA A 136 5.43 1.99 -3.65
C ALA A 136 4.94 0.56 -3.96
N ASN A 137 3.67 0.25 -3.66
CA ASN A 137 3.08 -1.04 -4.04
C ASN A 137 3.06 -1.21 -5.57
N PHE A 138 2.72 -0.17 -6.31
CA PHE A 138 2.61 -0.26 -7.75
C PHE A 138 3.98 -0.32 -8.44
N GLU A 139 4.98 0.36 -7.89
CA GLU A 139 6.36 0.29 -8.36
C GLU A 139 6.91 -1.14 -8.34
N VAL A 140 6.52 -1.92 -7.33
CA VAL A 140 6.89 -3.34 -7.25
C VAL A 140 6.31 -4.12 -8.42
N PHE A 141 5.03 -3.88 -8.77
CA PHE A 141 4.41 -4.54 -9.93
C PHE A 141 5.07 -4.12 -11.25
N CYS A 142 5.50 -2.88 -11.38
CA CYS A 142 6.26 -2.44 -12.55
C CYS A 142 7.57 -3.21 -12.70
N LYS A 143 8.33 -3.36 -11.62
CA LYS A 143 9.59 -4.12 -11.62
C LYS A 143 9.37 -5.60 -11.83
N MET A 144 8.31 -6.18 -11.25
CA MET A 144 7.91 -7.57 -11.54
C MET A 144 7.58 -7.78 -13.00
N SER A 145 6.87 -6.85 -13.64
CA SER A 145 6.55 -6.89 -15.08
C SER A 145 7.81 -6.81 -15.94
N GLU A 146 8.74 -5.92 -15.60
CA GLU A 146 10.02 -5.80 -16.29
C GLU A 146 10.88 -7.07 -16.17
N ALA A 147 10.92 -7.68 -14.99
CA ALA A 147 11.61 -8.94 -14.76
C ALA A 147 10.95 -10.10 -15.52
N TYR A 148 9.62 -10.11 -15.58
CA TYR A 148 8.84 -11.07 -16.35
C TYR A 148 9.19 -10.99 -17.85
N GLU A 149 9.07 -9.80 -18.44
CA GLU A 149 9.38 -9.58 -19.87
C GLU A 149 10.83 -9.98 -20.19
N THR A 150 11.79 -9.54 -19.37
CA THR A 150 13.21 -9.88 -19.56
C THR A 150 13.44 -11.39 -19.51
N ALA A 151 12.76 -12.10 -18.61
CA ALA A 151 12.89 -13.56 -18.51
C ALA A 151 12.26 -14.29 -19.70
N VAL A 152 11.13 -13.79 -20.21
CA VAL A 152 10.47 -14.32 -21.41
C VAL A 152 11.38 -14.17 -22.63
N ASP A 153 11.90 -12.97 -22.86
CA ASP A 153 12.78 -12.69 -23.98
C ASP A 153 14.07 -13.53 -23.91
N THR A 154 14.70 -13.59 -22.73
CA THR A 154 15.92 -14.36 -22.52
C THR A 154 15.68 -15.87 -22.66
N TYR A 155 14.51 -16.37 -22.20
CA TYR A 155 14.17 -17.78 -22.30
C TYR A 155 14.06 -18.21 -23.76
N ASP A 156 13.36 -17.42 -24.58
CA ASP A 156 13.20 -17.71 -26.00
C ASP A 156 14.55 -17.74 -26.74
N GLU A 157 15.41 -16.74 -26.49
CA GLU A 157 16.74 -16.70 -27.09
C GLU A 157 17.64 -17.87 -26.67
N THR A 158 17.60 -18.26 -25.40
CA THR A 158 18.53 -19.25 -24.83
C THR A 158 18.10 -20.67 -25.17
N ASN A 159 16.81 -20.98 -25.18
CA ASN A 159 16.29 -22.33 -25.31
C ASN A 159 15.87 -22.72 -26.73
N GLN A 160 15.84 -21.77 -27.68
CA GLN A 160 15.46 -22.04 -29.08
C GLN A 160 16.27 -23.19 -29.70
N THR A 161 17.54 -23.37 -29.32
CA THR A 161 18.40 -24.44 -29.86
C THR A 161 18.01 -25.82 -29.43
N GLU A 162 17.27 -25.98 -28.32
CA GLU A 162 16.81 -27.31 -27.83
C GLU A 162 15.52 -27.74 -28.48
N TYR A 163 14.57 -26.85 -28.66
CA TYR A 163 13.24 -27.17 -29.14
C TYR A 163 12.97 -26.75 -30.58
N ILE A 164 13.89 -26.04 -31.24
CA ILE A 164 13.80 -25.68 -32.65
C ILE A 164 14.97 -26.25 -33.42
N ILE A 165 14.63 -26.87 -34.57
CA ILE A 165 15.59 -27.31 -35.56
C ILE A 165 15.53 -26.35 -36.74
N LYS A 166 16.71 -25.85 -37.14
CA LYS A 166 16.89 -25.02 -38.33
C LYS A 166 17.35 -25.87 -39.49
N VAL A 167 16.55 -25.90 -40.53
CA VAL A 167 16.84 -26.63 -41.78
C VAL A 167 16.95 -25.64 -42.90
N LYS A 168 18.00 -25.74 -43.73
CA LYS A 168 18.15 -24.96 -44.95
C LYS A 168 17.50 -25.72 -46.11
N ASP A 169 16.63 -25.03 -46.83
CA ASP A 169 16.06 -25.55 -48.07
C ASP A 169 17.10 -25.58 -49.21
N GLU A 170 16.69 -26.18 -50.37
CA GLU A 170 17.56 -26.27 -51.56
C GLU A 170 17.98 -24.89 -52.11
N ASN A 171 17.27 -23.83 -51.76
CA ASN A 171 17.54 -22.46 -52.14
C ASN A 171 18.38 -21.70 -51.10
N GLY A 172 18.73 -22.36 -49.97
CA GLY A 172 19.48 -21.80 -48.89
C GLY A 172 18.65 -20.95 -47.88
N ALA A 173 17.32 -20.94 -48.04
CA ALA A 173 16.44 -20.32 -47.08
C ALA A 173 16.32 -21.18 -45.81
N GLU A 174 16.39 -20.55 -44.65
CA GLU A 174 16.34 -21.20 -43.33
C GLU A 174 14.87 -21.36 -42.90
N ALA A 175 14.43 -22.61 -42.79
CA ALA A 175 13.14 -22.95 -42.19
C ALA A 175 13.35 -23.50 -40.76
N LYS A 176 12.44 -23.13 -39.84
CA LYS A 176 12.47 -23.55 -38.45
C LYS A 176 11.33 -24.53 -38.19
N TYR A 177 11.63 -25.64 -37.52
CA TYR A 177 10.69 -26.69 -37.14
C TYR A 177 10.83 -27.04 -35.67
N PHE A 178 9.77 -27.53 -35.05
CA PHE A 178 9.86 -28.08 -33.70
C PHE A 178 10.71 -29.36 -33.66
N ASN A 179 11.55 -29.48 -32.62
CA ASN A 179 12.31 -30.68 -32.35
C ASN A 179 11.39 -31.75 -31.70
N LEU A 180 10.70 -32.54 -32.49
CA LEU A 180 9.74 -33.50 -32.00
C LEU A 180 10.35 -34.58 -31.09
N VAL A 181 11.63 -34.88 -31.23
CA VAL A 181 12.35 -35.81 -30.35
C VAL A 181 12.46 -35.22 -28.94
N TYR A 182 12.76 -33.94 -28.84
CA TYR A 182 12.79 -33.22 -27.57
C TYR A 182 11.43 -33.23 -26.86
N PHE A 183 10.37 -32.97 -27.60
CA PHE A 183 9.01 -32.92 -27.07
C PHE A 183 8.46 -34.31 -26.74
N ALA A 184 8.76 -35.33 -27.51
CA ALA A 184 8.31 -36.71 -27.26
C ALA A 184 8.80 -37.27 -25.91
N GLU A 185 9.88 -36.75 -25.37
CA GLU A 185 10.38 -37.12 -24.04
C GLU A 185 9.63 -36.38 -22.89
N ARG A 186 8.96 -35.29 -23.18
CA ARG A 186 8.46 -34.32 -22.19
C ARG A 186 6.95 -34.09 -22.24
N ASP A 187 6.33 -34.39 -23.37
CA ASP A 187 4.89 -34.25 -23.60
C ASP A 187 4.23 -35.58 -23.90
N ASP A 188 3.21 -35.93 -23.12
CA ASP A 188 2.53 -37.20 -23.20
C ASP A 188 1.68 -37.34 -24.47
N VAL A 189 1.15 -36.25 -25.03
CA VAL A 189 0.39 -36.21 -26.26
C VAL A 189 1.32 -36.58 -27.43
N ILE A 190 2.42 -35.86 -27.55
CA ILE A 190 3.42 -36.08 -28.61
C ILE A 190 4.01 -37.47 -28.52
N LYS A 191 4.35 -37.93 -27.30
CA LYS A 191 4.86 -39.29 -27.06
C LYS A 191 3.92 -40.37 -27.50
N SER A 192 2.62 -40.21 -27.35
CA SER A 192 1.59 -41.21 -27.66
C SER A 192 1.42 -41.45 -29.15
N PHE A 193 1.78 -40.48 -29.99
CA PHE A 193 1.58 -40.59 -31.43
C PHE A 193 2.53 -41.53 -32.13
N GLY A 194 3.72 -41.80 -31.65
CA GLY A 194 4.71 -42.60 -32.34
C GLY A 194 4.97 -42.05 -33.76
N PHE A 195 6.15 -41.54 -34.00
CA PHE A 195 6.51 -40.94 -35.28
C PHE A 195 7.88 -41.44 -35.76
N ASP A 196 8.01 -41.55 -37.06
CA ASP A 196 9.29 -41.79 -37.70
C ASP A 196 9.85 -40.47 -38.26
N MET A 197 11.06 -40.14 -37.88
CA MET A 197 11.76 -38.97 -38.39
C MET A 197 12.52 -39.32 -39.65
N ILE A 198 12.13 -38.74 -40.76
CA ILE A 198 12.84 -38.95 -42.03
C ILE A 198 14.08 -38.05 -42.01
N ALA A 199 15.25 -38.67 -41.94
CA ALA A 199 16.55 -38.01 -41.87
C ALA A 199 17.05 -37.50 -43.24
N ASN A 200 16.21 -36.86 -44.02
CA ASN A 200 16.61 -36.16 -45.24
C ASN A 200 16.44 -34.64 -45.06
N ASN A 201 17.05 -33.82 -45.87
CA ASN A 201 17.10 -32.35 -45.82
C ASN A 201 15.75 -31.63 -45.60
N ASN A 202 14.62 -32.34 -45.69
CA ASN A 202 13.29 -31.93 -45.26
C ASN A 202 12.94 -32.71 -43.99
N TYR A 203 12.75 -31.97 -42.91
CA TYR A 203 12.38 -32.50 -41.62
C TYR A 203 10.87 -32.81 -41.61
N ASP A 204 10.52 -33.95 -42.23
CA ASP A 204 9.13 -34.45 -42.26
C ASP A 204 8.99 -35.57 -41.22
N ALA A 205 8.08 -35.41 -40.29
CA ALA A 205 7.70 -36.44 -39.39
C ALA A 205 6.51 -37.23 -40.00
N THR A 206 6.64 -38.54 -40.14
CA THR A 206 5.52 -39.42 -40.49
C THR A 206 5.01 -40.08 -39.23
N PHE A 207 3.71 -39.97 -38.99
CA PHE A 207 3.07 -40.62 -37.84
C PHE A 207 2.56 -42.00 -38.17
N THR A 208 2.58 -42.92 -37.20
CA THR A 208 1.96 -44.21 -37.34
C THR A 208 0.45 -44.03 -37.48
N TYR A 209 -0.12 -44.49 -38.61
CA TYR A 209 -1.55 -44.32 -38.88
C TYR A 209 -2.40 -45.17 -37.93
N PRO A 210 -3.30 -44.61 -37.11
CA PRO A 210 -3.92 -45.28 -35.98
C PRO A 210 -5.22 -46.04 -36.35
N VAL A 211 -5.31 -46.65 -37.54
CA VAL A 211 -6.57 -47.19 -38.10
C VAL A 211 -7.30 -48.19 -37.20
N ALA A 212 -6.60 -48.93 -36.37
CA ALA A 212 -7.18 -50.00 -35.54
C ALA A 212 -6.99 -49.77 -34.04
N ASP A 213 -6.41 -48.63 -33.62
CA ASP A 213 -6.12 -48.33 -32.21
C ASP A 213 -7.14 -47.34 -31.66
N ASN A 214 -8.19 -47.89 -31.02
CA ASN A 214 -9.26 -47.07 -30.45
C ASN A 214 -8.75 -46.06 -29.40
N ALA A 215 -7.67 -46.36 -28.65
CA ALA A 215 -7.10 -45.47 -27.67
C ALA A 215 -6.42 -44.27 -28.34
N LYS A 216 -5.69 -44.50 -29.43
CA LYS A 216 -5.08 -43.43 -30.22
C LYS A 216 -6.10 -42.59 -30.96
N LEU A 217 -7.15 -43.22 -31.51
CA LEU A 217 -8.26 -42.50 -32.15
C LEU A 217 -9.02 -41.63 -31.15
N LYS A 218 -9.23 -42.14 -29.94
CA LYS A 218 -9.81 -41.36 -28.86
C LYS A 218 -8.96 -40.15 -28.55
N LEU A 219 -7.65 -40.29 -28.41
CA LEU A 219 -6.75 -39.20 -28.15
C LEU A 219 -6.80 -38.13 -29.25
N LEU A 220 -6.76 -38.55 -30.51
CA LEU A 220 -6.92 -37.66 -31.67
C LEU A 220 -8.25 -36.92 -31.62
N TYR A 221 -9.32 -37.59 -31.27
CA TYR A 221 -10.65 -37.00 -31.16
C TYR A 221 -10.70 -35.97 -30.01
N ASP A 222 -10.17 -36.34 -28.83
CA ASP A 222 -10.14 -35.47 -27.68
C ASP A 222 -9.34 -34.17 -27.97
N GLU A 223 -8.16 -34.30 -28.63
CA GLU A 223 -7.36 -33.11 -29.01
C GLU A 223 -8.05 -32.31 -30.13
N LEU A 224 -8.72 -32.98 -31.08
CA LEU A 224 -9.52 -32.32 -32.09
C LEU A 224 -10.65 -31.48 -31.48
N GLN A 225 -11.32 -32.01 -30.43
CA GLN A 225 -12.39 -31.28 -29.73
C GLN A 225 -11.84 -30.07 -28.91
N LYS A 226 -10.64 -30.15 -28.38
CA LYS A 226 -9.98 -29.03 -27.72
C LYS A 226 -9.65 -27.90 -28.71
N GLY A 227 -9.18 -28.23 -29.90
CA GLY A 227 -8.77 -27.28 -30.92
C GLY A 227 -9.85 -26.84 -31.91
N LYS A 228 -11.12 -27.27 -31.72
CA LYS A 228 -12.23 -27.08 -32.70
C LYS A 228 -12.56 -25.61 -32.96
N ASP A 229 -12.30 -24.69 -32.03
CA ASP A 229 -12.54 -23.27 -32.17
C ASP A 229 -11.28 -22.49 -32.64
N GLY A 230 -10.24 -23.20 -33.08
CA GLY A 230 -8.94 -22.69 -33.47
C GLY A 230 -8.35 -23.35 -34.70
N MET A 231 -7.07 -23.73 -34.64
CA MET A 231 -6.30 -24.32 -35.75
C MET A 231 -6.87 -25.62 -36.28
N LEU A 232 -7.61 -26.38 -35.47
CA LEU A 232 -8.19 -27.69 -35.85
C LEU A 232 -9.65 -27.56 -36.29
N ALA A 233 -10.19 -26.36 -36.44
CA ALA A 233 -11.60 -26.11 -36.79
C ALA A 233 -12.02 -26.86 -38.07
N GLU A 234 -11.21 -26.79 -39.11
CA GLU A 234 -11.50 -27.43 -40.42
C GLU A 234 -11.66 -28.94 -40.30
N TYR A 235 -10.80 -29.60 -39.49
CA TYR A 235 -10.88 -31.04 -39.26
C TYR A 235 -12.07 -31.42 -38.37
N ALA A 236 -12.42 -30.58 -37.40
CA ALA A 236 -13.58 -30.80 -36.54
C ALA A 236 -14.90 -30.65 -37.32
N GLU A 237 -15.04 -29.61 -38.15
CA GLU A 237 -16.21 -29.38 -39.00
C GLU A 237 -16.36 -30.51 -40.04
N SER A 238 -15.27 -31.04 -40.54
CA SER A 238 -15.27 -32.14 -41.50
C SER A 238 -15.60 -33.50 -40.86
N ASN A 239 -15.67 -33.58 -39.51
CA ASN A 239 -15.90 -34.86 -38.81
C ASN A 239 -14.93 -35.96 -39.25
N VAL A 240 -13.65 -35.66 -39.28
CA VAL A 240 -12.57 -36.56 -39.71
C VAL A 240 -12.53 -37.82 -38.84
N ILE A 241 -12.87 -37.69 -37.55
CA ILE A 241 -13.03 -38.80 -36.60
C ILE A 241 -14.43 -38.66 -35.99
N THR A 242 -15.14 -39.80 -35.93
CA THR A 242 -16.48 -39.89 -35.34
C THR A 242 -16.45 -40.77 -34.10
N GLU A 243 -17.31 -40.45 -33.14
CA GLU A 243 -17.56 -41.24 -31.94
C GLU A 243 -18.95 -41.90 -32.06
N GLU A 244 -19.02 -43.22 -31.86
CA GLU A 244 -20.25 -43.97 -31.76
C GLU A 244 -20.15 -44.97 -30.59
N ASP A 245 -20.96 -44.77 -29.56
CA ASP A 245 -21.02 -45.67 -28.39
C ASP A 245 -19.64 -45.94 -27.73
N GLY A 246 -18.78 -44.91 -27.61
CA GLY A 246 -17.44 -45.05 -27.04
C GLY A 246 -16.40 -45.69 -27.97
N ASN A 247 -16.76 -45.95 -29.22
CA ASN A 247 -15.84 -46.38 -30.27
C ASN A 247 -15.52 -45.24 -31.22
N TYR A 248 -14.25 -45.03 -31.48
CA TYR A 248 -13.76 -43.99 -32.37
C TYR A 248 -13.41 -44.56 -33.72
N LYS A 249 -13.86 -43.91 -34.78
CA LYS A 249 -13.63 -44.36 -36.17
C LYS A 249 -13.20 -43.21 -37.05
N ILE A 250 -12.28 -43.49 -37.98
CA ILE A 250 -11.94 -42.54 -39.04
C ILE A 250 -13.07 -42.54 -40.07
N ASN A 251 -13.51 -41.34 -40.44
CA ASN A 251 -14.48 -41.18 -41.50
C ASN A 251 -13.79 -41.34 -42.88
N SER A 252 -13.83 -42.55 -43.43
CA SER A 252 -13.14 -42.89 -44.68
C SER A 252 -13.69 -42.15 -45.91
N GLU A 253 -14.85 -41.51 -45.84
CA GLU A 253 -15.40 -40.68 -46.91
C GLU A 253 -14.82 -39.28 -46.95
N LYS A 254 -14.33 -38.80 -45.81
CA LYS A 254 -13.85 -37.43 -45.63
C LYS A 254 -12.37 -37.32 -45.23
N SER A 255 -11.72 -38.43 -44.94
CA SER A 255 -10.33 -38.46 -44.45
C SER A 255 -9.57 -39.64 -45.06
N ASP A 256 -8.60 -39.33 -45.89
CA ASP A 256 -7.59 -40.25 -46.38
C ASP A 256 -6.39 -40.29 -45.39
N LYS A 257 -5.38 -41.09 -45.76
CA LYS A 257 -4.16 -41.23 -44.95
C LYS A 257 -3.41 -39.90 -44.81
N GLU A 258 -3.40 -39.07 -45.86
CA GLU A 258 -2.70 -37.78 -45.87
C GLU A 258 -3.39 -36.77 -44.94
N THR A 259 -4.71 -36.74 -44.95
CA THR A 259 -5.52 -35.91 -44.04
C THR A 259 -5.25 -36.25 -42.56
N ILE A 260 -5.18 -37.54 -42.21
CA ILE A 260 -4.87 -37.97 -40.85
C ILE A 260 -3.43 -37.65 -40.47
N GLN A 261 -2.48 -37.76 -41.37
CA GLN A 261 -1.10 -37.36 -41.13
C GLN A 261 -1.00 -35.86 -40.89
N SER A 262 -1.71 -35.06 -41.68
CA SER A 262 -1.75 -33.59 -41.48
C SER A 262 -2.39 -33.19 -40.15
N LEU A 263 -3.51 -33.87 -39.78
CA LEU A 263 -4.14 -33.69 -38.48
C LEU A 263 -3.18 -34.05 -37.33
N CYS A 264 -2.50 -35.19 -37.40
CA CYS A 264 -1.51 -35.55 -36.38
C CYS A 264 -0.39 -34.54 -36.28
N MET A 265 0.10 -34.02 -37.41
CA MET A 265 1.15 -32.98 -37.42
C MET A 265 0.66 -31.69 -36.79
N GLU A 266 -0.56 -31.26 -37.07
CA GLU A 266 -1.11 -30.02 -36.47
C GLU A 266 -1.34 -30.16 -34.96
N ILE A 267 -1.86 -31.32 -34.49
CA ILE A 267 -2.01 -31.60 -33.06
C ILE A 267 -0.66 -31.58 -32.35
N VAL A 268 0.35 -32.23 -32.91
CA VAL A 268 1.70 -32.27 -32.34
C VAL A 268 2.35 -30.88 -32.32
N ASN A 269 2.19 -30.14 -33.40
CA ASN A 269 2.68 -28.75 -33.44
C ASN A 269 1.97 -27.86 -32.44
N SER A 270 0.65 -28.01 -32.26
CA SER A 270 -0.10 -27.30 -31.25
C SER A 270 0.38 -27.67 -29.84
N ALA A 271 0.50 -28.94 -29.52
CA ALA A 271 0.99 -29.43 -28.24
C ALA A 271 2.42 -28.96 -27.95
N ALA A 272 3.32 -28.96 -28.95
CA ALA A 272 4.67 -28.43 -28.80
C ALA A 272 4.67 -26.92 -28.55
N SER A 273 3.81 -26.18 -29.25
CA SER A 273 3.63 -24.75 -29.04
C SER A 273 3.13 -24.45 -27.63
N ASP A 274 2.10 -25.15 -27.17
CA ASP A 274 1.52 -24.99 -25.85
C ASP A 274 2.54 -25.30 -24.74
N PHE A 275 3.34 -26.35 -24.93
CA PHE A 275 4.44 -26.69 -24.01
C PHE A 275 5.47 -25.56 -23.91
N VAL A 276 5.91 -25.03 -25.05
CA VAL A 276 6.89 -23.91 -25.08
C VAL A 276 6.31 -22.69 -24.43
N GLN A 277 5.07 -22.32 -24.76
CA GLN A 277 4.39 -21.17 -24.17
C GLN A 277 4.24 -21.31 -22.65
N ALA A 278 3.85 -22.49 -22.17
CA ALA A 278 3.74 -22.76 -20.73
C ALA A 278 5.09 -22.62 -20.01
N ASN A 279 6.18 -23.07 -20.60
CA ASN A 279 7.51 -22.93 -20.02
C ASN A 279 8.02 -21.49 -20.06
N ILE A 280 7.77 -20.75 -21.13
CA ILE A 280 8.08 -19.32 -21.23
C ILE A 280 7.32 -18.54 -20.15
N LYS A 281 6.01 -18.75 -20.03
CA LYS A 281 5.18 -18.13 -18.99
C LYS A 281 5.69 -18.47 -17.59
N LYS A 282 6.02 -19.73 -17.36
CA LYS A 282 6.57 -20.17 -16.07
C LYS A 282 7.88 -19.47 -15.74
N ALA A 283 8.80 -19.32 -16.71
CA ALA A 283 10.05 -18.58 -16.51
C ALA A 283 9.78 -17.11 -16.16
N GLY A 284 8.84 -16.45 -16.83
CA GLY A 284 8.40 -15.10 -16.50
C GLY A 284 7.81 -14.99 -15.10
N GLN A 285 6.93 -15.92 -14.72
CA GLN A 285 6.30 -15.96 -13.38
C GLN A 285 7.34 -16.18 -12.26
N GLU A 286 8.32 -17.07 -12.49
CA GLU A 286 9.41 -17.31 -11.54
C GLU A 286 10.31 -16.08 -11.38
N ALA A 287 10.61 -15.38 -12.47
CA ALA A 287 11.39 -14.14 -12.45
C ALA A 287 10.64 -13.02 -11.71
N ALA A 288 9.36 -12.82 -11.99
CA ALA A 288 8.51 -11.86 -11.31
C ALA A 288 8.42 -12.15 -9.81
N ALA A 289 8.22 -13.42 -9.42
CA ALA A 289 8.17 -13.83 -8.03
C ALA A 289 9.51 -13.63 -7.31
N LYS A 290 10.62 -13.88 -7.99
CA LYS A 290 11.97 -13.62 -7.48
C LYS A 290 12.18 -12.13 -7.24
N GLU A 291 11.78 -11.28 -8.19
CA GLU A 291 11.88 -9.82 -8.09
C GLU A 291 11.07 -9.30 -6.90
N TYR A 292 9.83 -9.77 -6.72
CA TYR A 292 9.02 -9.44 -5.55
C TYR A 292 9.73 -9.76 -4.23
N ARG A 293 10.33 -10.95 -4.12
CA ARG A 293 11.02 -11.41 -2.90
C ARG A 293 12.33 -10.67 -2.65
N GLN A 294 12.96 -10.12 -3.68
CA GLN A 294 14.16 -9.27 -3.55
C GLN A 294 13.82 -7.85 -3.06
N HIS A 295 12.59 -7.38 -3.31
CA HIS A 295 12.09 -6.14 -2.76
C HIS A 295 11.74 -6.33 -1.30
N ASP A 296 12.59 -5.81 -0.40
CA ASP A 296 12.37 -5.89 1.04
C ASP A 296 11.26 -4.92 1.48
N LEU A 297 10.00 -5.36 1.31
CA LEU A 297 8.81 -4.67 1.79
C LEU A 297 8.52 -4.95 3.26
N SER A 298 9.33 -5.78 3.91
CA SER A 298 9.12 -6.24 5.27
C SER A 298 9.69 -5.26 6.30
N PHE A 299 9.08 -5.25 7.48
CA PHE A 299 9.63 -4.59 8.66
C PHE A 299 9.15 -5.29 9.92
N LEU A 300 10.08 -5.73 10.76
CA LEU A 300 9.84 -6.55 11.95
C LEU A 300 9.10 -7.85 11.56
N TRP A 301 7.87 -8.03 12.01
CA TRP A 301 7.02 -9.18 11.69
C TRP A 301 6.06 -8.95 10.51
N VAL A 302 5.95 -7.71 10.03
CA VAL A 302 5.08 -7.36 8.91
C VAL A 302 5.77 -7.71 7.60
N LYS A 303 5.08 -8.45 6.73
CA LYS A 303 5.63 -8.94 5.45
C LYS A 303 5.60 -7.87 4.36
N ASN A 304 4.52 -7.12 4.30
CA ASN A 304 4.38 -5.95 3.42
C ASN A 304 3.89 -4.76 4.25
N ILE A 305 4.78 -3.80 4.46
CA ILE A 305 4.53 -2.61 5.27
C ILE A 305 3.48 -1.67 4.65
N TRP A 306 3.24 -1.80 3.35
CA TRP A 306 2.23 -1.03 2.61
C TRP A 306 0.83 -1.67 2.66
N SER A 307 0.70 -2.84 3.28
CA SER A 307 -0.56 -3.48 3.64
C SER A 307 -0.82 -3.34 5.15
N GLN A 308 -2.03 -3.68 5.60
CA GLN A 308 -2.39 -3.60 7.01
C GLN A 308 -1.69 -4.70 7.83
N ASP A 309 -1.33 -4.40 9.09
CA ASP A 309 -0.78 -5.39 10.04
C ASP A 309 -1.92 -6.26 10.61
N LEU A 310 -2.54 -7.07 9.75
CA LEU A 310 -3.69 -7.91 10.10
C LEU A 310 -3.43 -9.38 9.73
N PRO A 311 -3.91 -10.34 10.55
CA PRO A 311 -3.69 -11.76 10.28
C PRO A 311 -4.51 -12.32 9.10
N TRP A 312 -5.55 -11.61 8.66
CA TRP A 312 -6.38 -11.96 7.49
C TRP A 312 -6.06 -11.12 6.24
N GLU A 313 -5.14 -10.19 6.34
CA GLU A 313 -4.54 -9.52 5.19
C GLU A 313 -3.30 -10.29 4.73
N HIS A 314 -3.01 -10.19 3.45
CA HIS A 314 -1.92 -10.91 2.81
C HIS A 314 -0.90 -9.93 2.22
N PRO A 315 0.40 -10.32 2.18
CA PRO A 315 1.43 -9.50 1.54
C PRO A 315 1.12 -9.16 0.08
N ILE A 316 0.55 -10.13 -0.64
CA ILE A 316 -0.02 -10.00 -1.98
C ILE A 316 -1.52 -10.30 -1.89
N LYS A 317 -2.35 -9.42 -2.43
CA LYS A 317 -3.80 -9.64 -2.45
C LYS A 317 -4.18 -10.67 -3.51
N SER A 318 -5.26 -11.40 -3.28
CA SER A 318 -5.74 -12.44 -4.23
C SER A 318 -6.28 -11.86 -5.53
N SER A 319 -6.69 -10.59 -5.54
CA SER A 319 -7.21 -9.88 -6.71
C SER A 319 -6.69 -8.45 -6.75
N PHE A 320 -6.41 -7.94 -7.94
CA PHE A 320 -6.00 -6.55 -8.15
C PHE A 320 -7.08 -5.57 -7.70
N ALA A 321 -8.34 -5.90 -7.90
CA ALA A 321 -9.48 -5.09 -7.44
C ALA A 321 -9.52 -4.87 -5.91
N SER A 322 -8.82 -5.71 -5.14
CA SER A 322 -8.71 -5.56 -3.68
C SER A 322 -7.72 -4.48 -3.25
N TYR A 323 -6.92 -3.92 -4.15
CA TYR A 323 -6.13 -2.73 -3.88
C TYR A 323 -6.99 -1.48 -4.03
N ASN A 324 -6.78 -0.48 -3.15
CA ASN A 324 -7.49 0.80 -3.21
C ASN A 324 -6.93 1.73 -4.30
N PHE A 325 -6.68 1.19 -5.48
CA PHE A 325 -6.31 1.99 -6.64
C PHE A 325 -7.58 2.50 -7.33
N VAL A 326 -7.57 3.77 -7.69
CA VAL A 326 -8.68 4.37 -8.44
C VAL A 326 -8.48 4.08 -9.92
N SER A 327 -9.32 3.19 -10.47
CA SER A 327 -9.40 2.98 -11.92
C SER A 327 -10.41 3.94 -12.56
N ASP A 328 -10.30 4.15 -13.87
CA ASP A 328 -11.31 4.93 -14.63
C ASP A 328 -12.72 4.34 -14.52
N ALA A 329 -12.82 3.01 -14.41
CA ALA A 329 -14.07 2.30 -14.22
C ALA A 329 -14.70 2.54 -12.83
N GLY A 330 -13.89 2.84 -11.80
CA GLY A 330 -14.35 3.15 -10.45
C GLY A 330 -14.77 4.61 -10.24
N CYS A 331 -14.47 5.51 -11.19
CA CYS A 331 -14.90 6.90 -11.13
C CYS A 331 -16.34 7.06 -11.59
N ILE A 332 -17.24 7.40 -10.67
CA ILE A 332 -18.62 7.75 -10.97
C ILE A 332 -18.62 8.99 -11.88
N ALA A 333 -19.47 9.01 -12.90
CA ALA A 333 -19.53 10.07 -13.90
C ALA A 333 -19.67 11.50 -13.31
N SER A 334 -20.33 11.66 -12.17
CA SER A 334 -20.47 12.91 -11.41
C SER A 334 -19.17 13.36 -10.72
N CYS A 335 -18.22 12.47 -10.51
CA CYS A 335 -16.95 12.74 -9.82
C CYS A 335 -15.74 12.73 -10.75
N LYS A 336 -15.91 12.53 -12.06
CA LYS A 336 -14.80 12.43 -13.03
C LYS A 336 -13.84 13.63 -12.99
N SER A 337 -14.34 14.84 -12.76
CA SER A 337 -13.49 16.02 -12.62
C SER A 337 -12.66 16.02 -11.35
N GLN A 338 -13.15 15.41 -10.25
CA GLN A 338 -12.43 15.26 -9.00
C GLN A 338 -11.44 14.09 -9.08
N CYS A 339 -11.81 13.02 -9.80
CA CYS A 339 -10.90 11.89 -10.04
C CYS A 339 -9.79 12.23 -11.04
N ALA A 340 -10.02 13.16 -11.97
CA ALA A 340 -9.02 13.56 -12.99
C ALA A 340 -7.73 14.14 -12.40
N GLY A 341 -7.76 14.61 -11.16
CA GLY A 341 -6.59 15.13 -10.43
C GLY A 341 -6.04 14.16 -9.37
N THR A 342 -6.61 12.97 -9.21
CA THR A 342 -6.12 12.02 -8.20
C THR A 342 -4.94 11.23 -8.72
N SER A 343 -3.86 11.20 -7.94
CA SER A 343 -2.60 10.51 -8.22
C SER A 343 -2.66 8.98 -8.14
N ASN A 344 -3.84 8.40 -7.98
CA ASN A 344 -4.03 6.96 -7.72
C ASN A 344 -4.73 6.23 -8.88
N ARG A 345 -4.74 6.83 -10.08
CA ARG A 345 -5.32 6.20 -11.27
C ARG A 345 -4.34 5.20 -11.86
N ILE A 346 -4.79 3.98 -12.04
CA ILE A 346 -4.01 2.90 -12.62
C ILE A 346 -4.88 2.18 -13.65
N ASN A 347 -4.51 2.31 -14.93
CA ASN A 347 -5.21 1.70 -16.06
C ASN A 347 -4.35 0.63 -16.76
N SER A 348 -3.06 0.58 -16.45
CA SER A 348 -2.08 -0.26 -17.13
C SER A 348 -2.09 -1.72 -16.69
N ILE A 349 -2.81 -2.07 -15.62
CA ILE A 349 -2.89 -3.45 -15.15
C ILE A 349 -4.34 -3.94 -15.18
N THR A 350 -4.57 -5.08 -15.82
CA THR A 350 -5.83 -5.82 -15.79
C THR A 350 -5.78 -6.89 -14.71
N GLU A 351 -6.94 -7.42 -14.30
CA GLU A 351 -7.00 -8.54 -13.35
C GLU A 351 -6.26 -9.77 -13.90
N GLU A 352 -6.38 -10.03 -15.20
CA GLU A 352 -5.72 -11.15 -15.86
C GLU A 352 -4.19 -11.00 -15.82
N ASN A 353 -3.66 -9.84 -16.21
CA ASN A 353 -2.23 -9.53 -16.09
C ASN A 353 -1.72 -9.64 -14.67
N TYR A 354 -2.54 -9.21 -13.69
CA TYR A 354 -2.20 -9.33 -12.28
C TYR A 354 -2.09 -10.78 -11.82
N GLN A 355 -3.05 -11.63 -12.21
CA GLN A 355 -3.03 -13.06 -11.86
C GLN A 355 -1.84 -13.77 -12.50
N GLU A 356 -1.53 -13.46 -13.76
CA GLU A 356 -0.36 -14.00 -14.45
C GLU A 356 0.94 -13.58 -13.75
N LEU A 357 1.09 -12.29 -13.46
CA LEU A 357 2.28 -11.72 -12.82
C LEU A 357 2.52 -12.28 -11.41
N THR A 358 1.45 -12.57 -10.68
CA THR A 358 1.52 -13.05 -9.29
C THR A 358 1.32 -14.57 -9.14
N ALA A 359 1.28 -15.32 -10.23
CA ALA A 359 1.08 -16.78 -10.21
C ALA A 359 2.17 -17.52 -9.41
N GLY A 360 3.41 -17.04 -9.44
CA GLY A 360 4.52 -17.57 -8.65
C GLY A 360 4.51 -17.22 -7.15
N LEU A 361 3.49 -16.46 -6.67
CA LEU A 361 3.41 -15.92 -5.31
C LEU A 361 2.24 -16.49 -4.49
N GLU A 362 1.87 -17.73 -4.75
CA GLU A 362 0.75 -18.40 -4.08
C GLU A 362 0.91 -18.52 -2.54
N LYS A 363 2.13 -18.57 -2.06
CA LYS A 363 2.43 -18.56 -0.63
C LYS A 363 2.13 -17.20 -0.03
N GLU A 364 2.60 -16.15 -0.67
CA GLU A 364 2.45 -14.75 -0.26
C GLU A 364 0.99 -14.28 -0.33
N LYS A 365 0.18 -14.89 -1.21
CA LYS A 365 -1.29 -14.68 -1.28
C LYS A 365 -2.07 -15.33 -0.12
N LYS A 366 -1.47 -16.27 0.62
CA LYS A 366 -2.14 -17.06 1.67
C LYS A 366 -1.59 -16.80 3.07
N GLU A 367 -0.35 -16.36 3.20
CA GLU A 367 0.24 -16.09 4.50
C GLU A 367 -0.26 -14.77 5.11
N PRO A 368 -0.33 -14.67 6.44
CA PRO A 368 -0.74 -13.43 7.10
C PRO A 368 0.31 -12.33 6.87
N ASN A 369 -0.16 -11.11 6.60
CA ASN A 369 0.73 -9.95 6.48
C ASN A 369 1.28 -9.50 7.83
N GLY A 370 0.50 -9.67 8.89
CA GLY A 370 0.87 -9.27 10.25
C GLY A 370 0.02 -9.90 11.33
N TYR A 371 0.14 -9.40 12.56
CA TYR A 371 -0.46 -10.01 13.75
C TYR A 371 -1.17 -9.01 14.66
N LEU A 372 -1.61 -7.86 14.15
CA LEU A 372 -2.21 -6.75 14.92
C LEU A 372 -1.28 -6.09 15.96
N ILE A 373 -0.02 -6.48 16.01
CA ILE A 373 0.90 -6.00 17.05
C ILE A 373 1.18 -4.51 16.92
N LEU A 374 1.44 -4.01 15.68
CA LEU A 374 1.64 -2.57 15.46
C LEU A 374 0.38 -1.77 15.78
N VAL A 375 -0.79 -2.31 15.46
CA VAL A 375 -2.08 -1.66 15.76
C VAL A 375 -2.24 -1.54 17.28
N VAL A 376 -2.04 -2.63 18.04
CA VAL A 376 -2.11 -2.64 19.50
C VAL A 376 -1.06 -1.71 20.11
N LEU A 377 0.17 -1.73 19.60
CA LEU A 377 1.25 -0.83 20.06
C LEU A 377 0.90 0.64 19.79
N SER A 378 0.33 0.96 18.62
CA SER A 378 -0.04 2.34 18.30
C SER A 378 -1.15 2.86 19.22
N ILE A 379 -2.19 2.06 19.45
CA ILE A 379 -3.29 2.38 20.38
C ILE A 379 -2.74 2.51 21.81
N GLY A 380 -1.93 1.55 22.25
CA GLY A 380 -1.32 1.54 23.57
C GLY A 380 -0.42 2.75 23.83
N ALA A 381 0.44 3.09 22.87
CA ALA A 381 1.32 4.26 22.96
C ALA A 381 0.52 5.58 23.02
N MET A 382 -0.57 5.70 22.24
CA MET A 382 -1.46 6.84 22.31
C MET A 382 -2.19 6.95 23.64
N LEU A 383 -2.80 5.87 24.11
CA LEU A 383 -3.50 5.85 25.39
C LEU A 383 -2.56 6.19 26.53
N LEU A 384 -1.37 5.61 26.56
CA LEU A 384 -0.35 5.89 27.56
C LEU A 384 0.07 7.37 27.52
N SER A 385 0.34 7.90 26.35
CA SER A 385 0.65 9.31 26.15
C SER A 385 -0.48 10.21 26.67
N GLN A 386 -1.72 9.89 26.36
CA GLN A 386 -2.89 10.65 26.78
C GLN A 386 -3.12 10.58 28.29
N ILE A 387 -2.97 9.42 28.93
CA ILE A 387 -3.09 9.27 30.38
C ILE A 387 -2.04 10.09 31.10
N ILE A 388 -0.77 10.05 30.63
CA ILE A 388 0.31 10.83 31.24
C ILE A 388 0.06 12.34 31.03
N MET A 389 -0.35 12.77 29.84
CA MET A 389 -0.69 14.16 29.57
C MET A 389 -1.86 14.65 30.44
N ASN A 390 -2.90 13.86 30.61
CA ASN A 390 -4.05 14.20 31.46
C ASN A 390 -3.64 14.33 32.93
N LYS A 391 -2.80 13.41 33.42
CA LYS A 391 -2.26 13.49 34.79
C LYS A 391 -1.43 14.76 35.02
N MET A 392 -0.59 15.13 34.04
CA MET A 392 0.24 16.33 34.11
C MET A 392 -0.59 17.63 34.00
N ASN A 393 -1.64 17.63 33.21
CA ASN A 393 -2.49 18.79 32.99
C ASN A 393 -3.71 18.86 33.93
N LYS A 394 -3.82 17.94 34.89
CA LYS A 394 -4.99 17.82 35.79
C LYS A 394 -5.34 19.16 36.47
N SER A 395 -4.36 19.83 37.04
CA SER A 395 -4.56 21.15 37.67
C SER A 395 -5.04 22.21 36.66
N GLN A 396 -4.57 22.17 35.42
CA GLN A 396 -4.99 23.11 34.37
C GLN A 396 -6.42 22.78 33.89
N MET A 397 -6.79 21.51 33.85
CA MET A 397 -8.14 21.08 33.52
C MET A 397 -9.14 21.47 34.60
N GLU A 398 -8.81 21.25 35.87
CA GLU A 398 -9.65 21.68 37.02
C GLU A 398 -9.86 23.21 37.05
N LEU A 399 -8.83 23.97 36.70
CA LEU A 399 -8.89 25.42 36.62
C LEU A 399 -9.72 25.94 35.42
N SER A 400 -9.80 25.15 34.33
CA SER A 400 -10.57 25.55 33.14
C SER A 400 -12.05 25.23 33.22
N THR A 401 -12.48 24.44 34.21
CA THR A 401 -13.88 24.04 34.42
C THR A 401 -14.52 24.84 35.54
N VAL A 402 -15.31 25.85 35.18
CA VAL A 402 -16.03 26.69 36.15
C VAL A 402 -17.28 25.98 36.68
N ASP A 403 -17.87 25.11 35.88
CA ASP A 403 -19.17 24.45 36.17
C ASP A 403 -19.04 23.15 37.02
N GLY A 404 -17.88 22.91 37.62
CA GLY A 404 -17.61 21.67 38.38
C GLY A 404 -17.36 20.44 37.51
N GLU A 405 -17.15 19.29 38.16
CA GLU A 405 -16.73 18.04 37.51
C GLU A 405 -17.73 17.47 36.49
N ASN A 406 -19.00 17.88 36.55
CA ASN A 406 -20.11 17.44 35.70
C ASN A 406 -20.65 18.53 34.77
N GLY A 407 -19.98 19.70 34.68
CA GLY A 407 -20.40 20.76 33.77
C GLY A 407 -20.22 20.39 32.28
N SER A 408 -20.95 21.08 31.40
CA SER A 408 -20.93 20.81 29.96
C SER A 408 -19.52 20.97 29.37
N SER A 409 -18.73 21.91 29.89
CA SER A 409 -17.34 22.11 29.48
C SER A 409 -16.41 20.95 29.88
N ALA A 410 -16.59 20.41 31.09
CA ALA A 410 -15.83 19.26 31.56
C ALA A 410 -16.17 17.98 30.78
N MET A 411 -17.45 17.78 30.48
CA MET A 411 -17.94 16.65 29.68
C MET A 411 -17.40 16.71 28.25
N THR A 412 -17.43 17.87 27.60
CA THR A 412 -16.86 18.07 26.26
C THR A 412 -15.37 17.78 26.25
N GLN A 413 -14.64 18.22 27.26
CA GLN A 413 -13.21 18.00 27.37
C GLN A 413 -12.86 16.53 27.62
N LYS A 414 -13.62 15.83 28.50
CA LYS A 414 -13.48 14.37 28.70
C LYS A 414 -13.80 13.60 27.41
N MET A 415 -14.86 13.96 26.72
CA MET A 415 -15.22 13.35 25.44
C MET A 415 -14.13 13.52 24.40
N MET A 416 -13.60 14.74 24.25
CA MET A 416 -12.52 15.05 23.31
C MET A 416 -11.23 14.28 23.65
N THR A 417 -10.94 14.10 24.94
CA THR A 417 -9.77 13.38 25.44
C THR A 417 -9.81 11.88 25.07
N TRP A 418 -10.99 11.24 25.17
CA TRP A 418 -11.13 9.81 24.90
C TRP A 418 -11.48 9.52 23.44
N MET A 419 -12.21 10.41 22.78
CA MET A 419 -12.60 10.22 21.38
C MET A 419 -11.39 10.20 20.44
N MET A 420 -10.39 11.06 20.68
CA MET A 420 -9.20 11.13 19.85
C MET A 420 -8.41 9.80 19.77
N PRO A 421 -8.00 9.18 20.89
CA PRO A 421 -7.30 7.89 20.83
C PRO A 421 -8.12 6.77 20.17
N VAL A 422 -9.44 6.75 20.40
CA VAL A 422 -10.34 5.77 19.76
C VAL A 422 -10.38 5.98 18.26
N MET A 423 -10.53 7.23 17.82
CA MET A 423 -10.54 7.57 16.38
C MET A 423 -9.21 7.21 15.71
N PHE A 424 -8.09 7.56 16.30
CA PHE A 424 -6.77 7.23 15.76
C PHE A 424 -6.47 5.73 15.82
N GLY A 425 -6.96 5.03 16.84
CA GLY A 425 -6.91 3.57 16.91
C GLY A 425 -7.66 2.93 15.74
N PHE A 426 -8.85 3.44 15.43
CA PHE A 426 -9.62 3.00 14.27
C PHE A 426 -8.86 3.26 12.95
N PHE A 427 -8.23 4.42 12.79
CA PHE A 427 -7.39 4.68 11.63
C PHE A 427 -6.17 3.74 11.56
N SER A 428 -5.52 3.43 12.69
CA SER A 428 -4.40 2.48 12.72
C SER A 428 -4.81 1.07 12.28
N PHE A 429 -6.07 0.70 12.49
CA PHE A 429 -6.64 -0.55 12.02
C PHE A 429 -6.98 -0.53 10.52
N MET A 430 -7.46 0.60 10.00
CA MET A 430 -7.89 0.73 8.60
C MET A 430 -6.76 1.01 7.62
N TYR A 431 -5.67 1.65 8.10
CA TYR A 431 -4.56 2.06 7.25
C TYR A 431 -3.42 1.04 7.28
N THR A 432 -2.43 1.27 6.43
CA THR A 432 -1.25 0.40 6.26
C THR A 432 -0.40 0.30 7.53
N ALA A 433 0.41 -0.75 7.64
CA ALA A 433 1.34 -0.95 8.76
C ALA A 433 2.35 0.21 8.89
N SER A 434 2.74 0.83 7.78
CA SER A 434 3.58 2.04 7.75
C SER A 434 2.97 3.19 8.54
N PHE A 435 1.65 3.38 8.44
CA PHE A 435 0.92 4.36 9.23
C PHE A 435 0.92 4.02 10.73
N SER A 436 0.75 2.74 11.08
CA SER A 436 0.85 2.30 12.49
C SER A 436 2.23 2.56 13.09
N ILE A 437 3.32 2.36 12.33
CA ILE A 437 4.67 2.72 12.73
C ILE A 437 4.78 4.24 12.97
N TYR A 438 4.30 5.04 12.04
CA TYR A 438 4.24 6.50 12.19
C TYR A 438 3.52 6.88 13.50
N MET A 439 2.39 6.25 13.82
CA MET A 439 1.61 6.54 15.02
C MET A 439 2.35 6.18 16.30
N VAL A 440 3.03 5.04 16.36
CA VAL A 440 3.86 4.64 17.51
C VAL A 440 4.99 5.65 17.74
N VAL A 441 5.79 5.91 16.71
CA VAL A 441 6.95 6.83 16.79
C VAL A 441 6.49 8.25 17.15
N SER A 442 5.43 8.73 16.51
CA SER A 442 4.81 10.02 16.76
C SER A 442 4.33 10.15 18.22
N SER A 443 3.69 9.11 18.76
CA SER A 443 3.18 9.11 20.14
C SER A 443 4.31 9.11 21.16
N VAL A 444 5.34 8.30 20.94
CA VAL A 444 6.52 8.25 21.82
C VAL A 444 7.26 9.59 21.80
N PHE A 445 7.51 10.16 20.60
CA PHE A 445 8.15 11.46 20.49
C PHE A 445 7.31 12.56 21.16
N SER A 446 6.00 12.58 20.93
CA SER A 446 5.09 13.55 21.54
C SER A 446 5.08 13.45 23.08
N LEU A 447 5.18 12.25 23.62
CA LEU A 447 5.30 12.03 25.07
C LEU A 447 6.62 12.62 25.59
N LEU A 448 7.75 12.26 24.99
CA LEU A 448 9.07 12.74 25.41
C LEU A 448 9.20 14.26 25.30
N SER A 449 8.76 14.82 24.17
CA SER A 449 8.75 16.28 23.96
C SER A 449 7.85 17.00 24.97
N THR A 450 6.68 16.41 25.29
CA THR A 450 5.77 16.93 26.31
C THR A 450 6.42 17.02 27.68
N LEU A 451 7.08 15.94 28.12
CA LEU A 451 7.78 15.91 29.42
C LEU A 451 8.86 16.98 29.47
N LEU A 452 9.66 17.08 28.40
CA LEU A 452 10.74 18.07 28.32
C LEU A 452 10.21 19.51 28.30
N ILE A 453 9.23 19.80 27.44
CA ILE A 453 8.66 21.13 27.29
C ILE A 453 7.97 21.59 28.59
N ASN A 454 7.20 20.72 29.23
CA ASN A 454 6.54 21.05 30.49
C ASN A 454 7.56 21.38 31.57
N PHE A 455 8.62 20.58 31.71
CA PHE A 455 9.71 20.87 32.65
C PHE A 455 10.34 22.24 32.39
N LEU A 456 10.63 22.55 31.12
CA LEU A 456 11.22 23.86 30.75
C LEU A 456 10.26 25.04 30.98
N VAL A 457 8.99 24.85 30.64
CA VAL A 457 7.93 25.84 30.79
C VAL A 457 7.67 26.13 32.26
N GLU A 458 7.50 25.09 33.09
CA GLU A 458 7.31 25.25 34.54
C GLU A 458 8.48 26.02 35.19
N LYS A 459 9.70 25.58 34.92
CA LYS A 459 10.90 26.29 35.42
C LYS A 459 10.99 27.73 34.93
N GLY A 460 10.50 28.00 33.71
CA GLY A 460 10.40 29.36 33.17
C GLY A 460 9.40 30.23 33.95
N PHE A 461 8.20 29.70 34.22
CA PHE A 461 7.16 30.41 34.97
C PHE A 461 7.53 30.60 36.47
N GLU A 462 8.13 29.57 37.11
CA GLU A 462 8.63 29.70 38.48
C GLU A 462 9.67 30.80 38.60
N ARG A 463 10.62 30.88 37.66
CA ARG A 463 11.62 31.99 37.62
C ARG A 463 10.96 33.36 37.42
N GLN A 464 9.89 33.41 36.62
CA GLN A 464 9.16 34.65 36.42
C GLN A 464 8.39 35.04 37.68
N ALA A 465 7.69 34.12 38.32
CA ALA A 465 6.98 34.34 39.57
C ALA A 465 7.93 34.77 40.71
N ALA A 466 9.10 34.12 40.83
CA ALA A 466 10.11 34.51 41.81
C ALA A 466 10.64 35.93 41.56
N LYS A 467 10.79 36.34 40.28
CA LYS A 467 11.18 37.74 39.96
C LYS A 467 10.08 38.75 40.29
N GLU A 468 8.82 38.42 39.99
CA GLU A 468 7.67 39.28 40.32
C GLU A 468 7.48 39.39 41.84
N ALA A 469 7.63 38.30 42.59
CA ALA A 469 7.59 38.30 44.05
C ALA A 469 8.71 39.18 44.65
N HIS A 470 9.94 39.01 44.15
CA HIS A 470 11.07 39.85 44.59
C HIS A 470 10.86 41.34 44.25
N GLU A 471 10.30 41.66 43.08
CA GLU A 471 9.97 43.04 42.68
C GLU A 471 8.87 43.64 43.57
N LEU A 472 7.86 42.84 43.97
CA LEU A 472 6.82 43.22 44.92
C LEU A 472 7.38 43.46 46.32
N GLU A 473 8.31 42.66 46.79
CA GLU A 473 8.98 42.78 48.08
C GLU A 473 9.83 44.04 48.13
N LEU A 474 10.60 44.36 47.07
CA LEU A 474 11.35 45.60 46.93
C LEU A 474 10.43 46.83 46.93
N LYS A 475 9.25 46.78 46.31
CA LYS A 475 8.23 47.84 46.37
C LYS A 475 7.66 48.04 47.78
N ARG A 476 7.38 46.88 48.47
CA ARG A 476 6.83 46.92 49.86
C ARG A 476 7.84 47.50 50.89
N THR A 477 9.10 47.19 50.72
CA THR A 477 10.17 47.60 51.63
C THR A 477 10.70 48.99 51.32
N GLY A 478 10.12 49.75 50.35
CA GLY A 478 10.55 51.12 49.99
C GLY A 478 11.90 51.19 49.24
N ARG A 479 12.52 50.08 48.90
CA ARG A 479 13.81 50.02 48.17
C ARG A 479 13.65 50.20 46.65
N ILE A 480 13.03 51.35 46.29
CA ILE A 480 12.69 51.66 44.88
C ILE A 480 13.96 51.88 44.04
N LYS A 481 15.04 52.42 44.62
CA LYS A 481 16.32 52.56 43.91
C LYS A 481 16.96 51.28 43.46
N GLU A 482 16.91 50.23 44.26
CA GLU A 482 17.41 48.88 43.87
C GLU A 482 16.60 48.26 42.71
N LEU A 483 15.32 48.62 42.58
CA LEU A 483 14.45 48.25 41.50
C LEU A 483 14.82 48.95 40.18
N GLU A 484 15.14 50.25 40.22
CA GLU A 484 15.59 50.99 39.04
C GLU A 484 16.97 50.59 38.58
N GLU A 485 17.92 50.30 39.48
CA GLU A 485 19.22 49.72 39.11
C GLU A 485 19.14 48.33 38.50
N SER A 486 18.25 47.46 39.00
CA SER A 486 18.01 46.12 38.41
C SER A 486 17.41 46.22 37.02
N LYS A 487 16.55 47.20 36.73
CA LYS A 487 15.96 47.44 35.40
C LYS A 487 16.96 48.03 34.41
N ASN A 488 17.82 48.93 34.86
CA ASN A 488 18.87 49.54 34.03
C ASN A 488 19.98 48.54 33.67
N ASN A 489 20.35 47.64 34.56
CA ASN A 489 21.31 46.58 34.28
C ASN A 489 20.76 45.52 33.32
N LYS A 490 19.41 45.31 33.24
CA LYS A 490 18.79 44.44 32.25
C LYS A 490 18.66 45.06 30.86
N LYS A 491 18.65 46.39 30.73
CA LYS A 491 18.66 47.08 29.42
C LYS A 491 20.06 47.17 28.80
N LYS A 492 21.12 46.90 29.57
CA LYS A 492 22.51 46.94 29.13
C LYS A 492 23.08 45.56 28.76
N LYS A 493 22.35 44.48 28.98
CA LYS A 493 22.63 43.13 28.48
C LYS A 493 21.62 42.74 27.36
#